data_beab401c4d9374dde39be6ec9df771c2
#
_entry.id   beab401c4d9374dde39be6ec9df771c2
#
_cell.length_a   1.000
_cell.length_b   1.000
_cell.length_c   1.000
_cell.angle_alpha   90.00
_cell.angle_beta   90.00
_cell.angle_gamma   90.00
#
_symmetry.space_group_name_H-M   'P 1'
#
loop_
_entity.id
_entity.type
_entity.pdbx_description
1 polymer ?
#
loop_
_entity_poly.entity_id
_entity_poly.type
_entity_poly.pdbx_seq_one_letter_code
_entity_poly.pdbx_strand_id
1 'polypeptide(L)'
;KDKSMGVGTFGLVIEHGDNFRTIPLSIVRSLFGYQVSGLDNLEASISDSLQALLSKTTQIGYLTGHNEASLEDQNGEKIHLDTLLSDMYTLKELKLEESDIPANINSIIINGPKTELTEAELYKLDQFVMKGGNLIIFTDPFNVVQENYYSQPVYTPINNGLNKILGTYGINL
;
A
#
# COMPACT_ATOMS: atom_id res chain seq x y z
N LYS A 1 11.04 -48.36 -0.85
CA LYS A 1 11.35 -47.23 0.09
C LYS A 1 11.60 -46.03 -0.77
N ASP A 2 10.57 -45.23 -1.02
CA ASP A 2 10.67 -43.94 -1.67
C ASP A 2 11.40 -42.98 -0.72
N LYS A 3 12.63 -42.66 -1.08
CA LYS A 3 13.29 -41.50 -0.47
C LYS A 3 12.63 -40.27 -1.08
N SER A 4 11.73 -39.65 -0.35
CA SER A 4 11.27 -38.30 -0.67
C SER A 4 12.51 -37.40 -0.72
N MET A 5 12.90 -36.99 -1.92
CA MET A 5 13.92 -35.95 -2.07
C MET A 5 13.32 -34.69 -1.48
N GLY A 6 13.86 -34.22 -0.36
CA GLY A 6 13.46 -32.97 0.23
C GLY A 6 13.64 -31.86 -0.78
N VAL A 7 12.59 -31.07 -1.00
CA VAL A 7 12.68 -29.84 -1.78
C VAL A 7 13.39 -28.82 -0.87
N GLY A 8 14.66 -28.56 -1.12
CA GLY A 8 15.39 -27.52 -0.44
C GLY A 8 15.13 -26.18 -1.14
N THR A 9 14.62 -25.21 -0.41
CA THR A 9 14.60 -23.81 -0.86
C THR A 9 15.89 -23.16 -0.41
N PHE A 10 16.58 -22.47 -1.30
CA PHE A 10 17.76 -21.67 -0.97
C PHE A 10 17.68 -20.33 -1.68
N GLY A 11 18.43 -19.36 -1.20
CA GLY A 11 18.42 -18.02 -1.76
C GLY A 11 19.53 -17.17 -1.16
N LEU A 12 19.64 -15.95 -1.63
CA LEU A 12 20.48 -14.92 -1.06
C LEU A 12 19.64 -14.07 -0.10
N VAL A 13 20.21 -13.74 1.04
CA VAL A 13 19.66 -12.76 1.97
C VAL A 13 20.62 -11.58 1.99
N ILE A 14 20.08 -10.38 1.79
CA ILE A 14 20.80 -9.11 1.90
C ILE A 14 20.23 -8.38 3.09
N GLU A 15 21.08 -7.98 4.03
CA GLU A 15 20.70 -7.34 5.28
C GLU A 15 21.32 -5.95 5.39
N HIS A 16 20.55 -5.00 5.92
CA HIS A 16 21.01 -3.66 6.28
C HIS A 16 20.27 -3.17 7.54
N GLY A 17 20.96 -3.11 8.67
CA GLY A 17 20.34 -2.86 9.98
C GLY A 17 19.36 -3.96 10.36
N ASP A 18 18.14 -3.58 10.68
CA ASP A 18 17.06 -4.51 11.04
C ASP A 18 16.23 -4.98 9.83
N ASN A 19 16.57 -4.51 8.62
CA ASN A 19 15.86 -4.84 7.40
C ASN A 19 16.62 -5.89 6.58
N PHE A 20 15.89 -6.79 5.94
CA PHE A 20 16.48 -7.76 5.03
C PHE A 20 15.62 -7.95 3.77
N ARG A 21 16.26 -8.45 2.71
CA ARG A 21 15.63 -8.88 1.46
C ARG A 21 16.12 -10.26 1.08
N THR A 22 15.21 -11.09 0.60
CA THR A 22 15.51 -12.45 0.16
C THR A 22 15.36 -12.56 -1.35
N ILE A 23 16.39 -13.01 -2.03
CA ILE A 23 16.36 -13.33 -3.46
C ILE A 23 16.23 -14.85 -3.55
N PRO A 24 15.07 -15.40 -3.91
CA PRO A 24 14.87 -16.84 -3.99
C PRO A 24 15.60 -17.41 -5.21
N LEU A 25 16.29 -18.52 -5.00
CA LEU A 25 16.88 -19.33 -6.04
C LEU A 25 16.21 -20.71 -6.04
N SER A 26 16.10 -21.34 -7.19
CA SER A 26 15.48 -22.65 -7.33
C SER A 26 16.40 -23.65 -8.00
N ILE A 27 16.32 -24.92 -7.59
CA ILE A 27 16.96 -26.02 -8.31
C ILE A 27 15.93 -26.63 -9.23
N VAL A 28 16.19 -26.58 -10.52
CA VAL A 28 15.35 -27.21 -11.54
C VAL A 28 16.05 -28.42 -12.13
N ARG A 29 15.27 -29.46 -12.45
CA ARG A 29 15.79 -30.66 -13.11
C ARG A 29 15.95 -30.36 -14.59
N SER A 30 17.16 -30.59 -15.10
CA SER A 30 17.49 -30.52 -16.53
C SER A 30 17.68 -31.91 -17.09
N LEU A 31 17.77 -32.04 -18.43
CA LEU A 31 18.05 -33.29 -19.12
C LEU A 31 19.39 -33.91 -18.71
N PHE A 32 20.34 -33.11 -18.27
CA PHE A 32 21.70 -33.53 -17.90
C PHE A 32 22.00 -33.43 -16.40
N GLY A 33 20.96 -33.30 -15.54
CA GLY A 33 21.13 -33.18 -14.09
C GLY A 33 20.29 -32.09 -13.46
N TYR A 34 20.86 -31.39 -12.48
CA TYR A 34 20.20 -30.30 -11.79
C TYR A 34 20.90 -28.98 -12.18
N GLN A 35 20.06 -27.95 -12.35
CA GLN A 35 20.51 -26.59 -12.67
C GLN A 35 19.90 -25.59 -11.71
N VAL A 36 20.68 -24.57 -11.33
CA VAL A 36 20.16 -23.46 -10.54
C VAL A 36 19.45 -22.49 -11.47
N SER A 37 18.21 -22.15 -11.14
CA SER A 37 17.39 -21.15 -11.83
C SER A 37 17.32 -19.86 -10.98
N GLY A 38 17.18 -18.73 -11.65
CA GLY A 38 17.13 -17.41 -11.00
C GLY A 38 18.48 -16.66 -11.03
N LEU A 39 19.48 -17.21 -11.72
CA LEU A 39 20.79 -16.57 -11.87
C LEU A 39 20.82 -15.54 -13.00
N ASP A 40 19.97 -15.64 -13.99
CA ASP A 40 20.01 -14.80 -15.20
C ASP A 40 19.80 -13.31 -14.91
N ASN A 41 19.04 -13.00 -13.85
CA ASN A 41 18.76 -11.62 -13.41
C ASN A 41 19.33 -11.33 -12.00
N LEU A 42 20.28 -12.13 -11.53
CA LEU A 42 20.76 -12.06 -10.15
C LEU A 42 21.39 -10.70 -9.83
N GLU A 43 22.18 -10.13 -10.75
CA GLU A 43 22.81 -8.83 -10.59
C GLU A 43 21.76 -7.71 -10.45
N ALA A 44 20.75 -7.71 -11.30
CA ALA A 44 19.63 -6.77 -11.21
C ALA A 44 18.89 -6.93 -9.89
N SER A 45 18.55 -8.16 -9.50
CA SER A 45 17.86 -8.45 -8.23
C SER A 45 18.67 -8.04 -7.00
N ILE A 46 19.99 -8.19 -7.03
CA ILE A 46 20.89 -7.70 -5.97
C ILE A 46 20.91 -6.16 -5.94
N SER A 47 21.04 -5.52 -7.09
CA SER A 47 21.04 -4.05 -7.20
C SER A 47 19.75 -3.45 -6.68
N ASP A 48 18.59 -3.99 -7.11
CA ASP A 48 17.28 -3.55 -6.67
C ASP A 48 17.08 -3.77 -5.16
N SER A 49 17.52 -4.91 -4.64
CA SER A 49 17.45 -5.22 -3.21
C SER A 49 18.32 -4.30 -2.37
N LEU A 50 19.54 -3.99 -2.84
CA LEU A 50 20.42 -3.04 -2.19
C LEU A 50 19.85 -1.63 -2.23
N GLN A 51 19.32 -1.20 -3.37
CA GLN A 51 18.70 0.11 -3.50
C GLN A 51 17.48 0.23 -2.57
N ALA A 52 16.66 -0.80 -2.48
CA ALA A 52 15.50 -0.85 -1.57
C ALA A 52 15.90 -0.81 -0.08
N LEU A 53 17.01 -1.47 0.29
CA LEU A 53 17.53 -1.48 1.66
C LEU A 53 18.26 -0.19 2.04
N LEU A 54 18.92 0.46 1.08
CA LEU A 54 19.67 1.70 1.29
C LEU A 54 18.79 2.95 1.14
N SER A 55 17.75 2.89 0.32
CA SER A 55 16.74 3.94 0.30
C SER A 55 16.03 3.93 1.66
N LYS A 56 16.07 5.07 2.37
CA LYS A 56 15.15 5.29 3.50
C LYS A 56 13.77 4.99 2.95
N THR A 57 13.11 3.98 3.49
CA THR A 57 11.75 3.61 3.08
C THR A 57 10.89 4.85 3.13
N THR A 58 10.50 5.38 1.98
CA THR A 58 9.70 6.59 1.92
C THR A 58 8.36 6.27 2.58
N GLN A 59 8.08 6.95 3.68
CA GLN A 59 6.80 6.79 4.35
C GLN A 59 5.72 7.55 3.59
N ILE A 60 4.64 6.86 3.29
CA ILE A 60 3.41 7.43 2.72
C ILE A 60 2.34 7.40 3.80
N GLY A 61 1.69 8.52 4.04
CA GLY A 61 0.53 8.57 4.92
C GLY A 61 -0.66 7.86 4.29
N TYR A 62 -1.38 7.08 5.05
CA TYR A 62 -2.65 6.49 4.65
C TYR A 62 -3.74 7.00 5.58
N LEU A 63 -4.68 7.77 5.05
CA LEU A 63 -5.76 8.35 5.84
C LEU A 63 -6.68 7.25 6.36
N THR A 64 -7.01 7.31 7.65
CA THR A 64 -7.95 6.42 8.32
C THR A 64 -8.84 7.22 9.26
N GLY A 65 -10.01 6.66 9.60
CA GLY A 65 -10.99 7.31 10.48
C GLY A 65 -12.33 7.59 9.80
N HIS A 66 -12.39 7.52 8.46
CA HIS A 66 -13.59 7.84 7.68
C HIS A 66 -14.12 6.63 6.89
N ASN A 67 -13.91 5.41 7.42
CA ASN A 67 -14.29 4.15 6.80
C ASN A 67 -13.64 3.95 5.42
N GLU A 68 -12.38 4.31 5.30
CA GLU A 68 -11.54 4.01 4.16
C GLU A 68 -11.34 2.50 3.98
N ALA A 69 -10.87 2.10 2.82
CA ALA A 69 -10.49 0.70 2.59
C ALA A 69 -9.38 0.29 3.58
N SER A 70 -9.55 -0.85 4.25
CA SER A 70 -8.58 -1.36 5.22
C SER A 70 -7.26 -1.76 4.55
N LEU A 71 -6.15 -1.60 5.26
CA LEU A 71 -4.84 -2.11 4.86
C LEU A 71 -4.60 -3.55 5.33
N GLU A 72 -5.38 -4.01 6.30
CA GLU A 72 -5.29 -5.34 6.89
C GLU A 72 -6.64 -6.04 6.88
N ASP A 73 -6.63 -7.35 6.76
CA ASP A 73 -7.81 -8.18 6.92
C ASP A 73 -8.14 -8.41 8.41
N GLN A 74 -9.19 -9.23 8.69
CA GLN A 74 -9.60 -9.55 10.06
C GLN A 74 -8.57 -10.35 10.85
N ASN A 75 -7.57 -10.93 10.19
CA ASN A 75 -6.47 -11.69 10.80
C ASN A 75 -5.20 -10.85 10.97
N GLY A 76 -5.21 -9.58 10.53
CA GLY A 76 -4.05 -8.70 10.53
C GLY A 76 -3.06 -8.99 9.38
N GLU A 77 -3.52 -9.70 8.34
CA GLU A 77 -2.72 -9.90 7.14
C GLU A 77 -2.86 -8.68 6.22
N LYS A 78 -1.73 -8.26 5.67
CA LYS A 78 -1.68 -7.12 4.74
C LYS A 78 -2.41 -7.44 3.46
N ILE A 79 -3.31 -6.55 3.07
CA ILE A 79 -4.17 -6.71 1.89
C ILE A 79 -4.12 -5.47 1.00
N HIS A 80 -4.61 -5.66 -0.24
CA HIS A 80 -4.81 -4.59 -1.20
C HIS A 80 -3.55 -3.75 -1.44
N LEU A 81 -3.63 -2.46 -1.10
CA LEU A 81 -2.62 -1.48 -1.40
C LEU A 81 -1.32 -1.70 -0.63
N ASP A 82 -1.40 -2.12 0.63
CA ASP A 82 -0.21 -2.38 1.44
C ASP A 82 0.63 -3.54 0.89
N THR A 83 -0.03 -4.61 0.42
CA THR A 83 0.66 -5.73 -0.24
C THR A 83 1.40 -5.29 -1.52
N LEU A 84 0.81 -4.35 -2.28
CA LEU A 84 1.42 -3.87 -3.52
C LEU A 84 2.59 -2.92 -3.28
N LEU A 85 2.53 -2.11 -2.22
CA LEU A 85 3.49 -1.04 -1.96
C LEU A 85 4.58 -1.41 -0.96
N SER A 86 4.40 -2.46 -0.15
CA SER A 86 5.28 -2.82 0.97
C SER A 86 6.74 -3.07 0.60
N ASP A 87 7.01 -3.36 -0.67
CA ASP A 87 8.36 -3.57 -1.16
C ASP A 87 9.19 -2.29 -1.31
N MET A 88 8.54 -1.16 -1.53
CA MET A 88 9.19 0.13 -1.83
C MET A 88 8.85 1.22 -0.82
N TYR A 89 7.68 1.13 -0.19
CA TYR A 89 7.12 2.15 0.69
C TYR A 89 6.62 1.54 1.98
N THR A 90 6.58 2.35 3.03
CA THR A 90 5.88 2.01 4.27
C THR A 90 4.62 2.86 4.34
N LEU A 91 3.45 2.23 4.38
CA LEU A 91 2.20 2.93 4.64
C LEU A 91 2.06 3.17 6.14
N LYS A 92 1.90 4.44 6.51
CA LYS A 92 1.67 4.86 7.90
C LYS A 92 0.25 5.38 8.03
N GLU A 93 -0.57 4.72 8.83
CA GLU A 93 -1.91 5.20 9.14
C GLU A 93 -1.88 6.58 9.78
N LEU A 94 -2.74 7.45 9.29
CA LEU A 94 -2.93 8.82 9.77
C LEU A 94 -4.38 9.02 10.16
N LYS A 95 -4.60 9.39 11.43
CA LYS A 95 -5.88 9.85 11.94
C LYS A 95 -5.78 11.35 12.20
N LEU A 96 -6.29 12.15 11.29
CA LEU A 96 -6.16 13.61 11.35
C LEU A 96 -6.97 14.24 12.47
N GLU A 97 -8.00 13.56 12.99
CA GLU A 97 -8.72 13.96 14.17
C GLU A 97 -7.80 14.00 15.40
N GLU A 98 -6.92 12.98 15.54
CA GLU A 98 -6.09 12.76 16.72
C GLU A 98 -4.73 13.48 16.65
N SER A 99 -4.18 13.70 15.45
CA SER A 99 -2.82 14.20 15.27
C SER A 99 -2.62 15.06 14.02
N ASP A 100 -1.52 15.77 14.01
CA ASP A 100 -1.06 16.48 12.81
C ASP A 100 -0.27 15.53 11.87
N ILE A 101 -0.15 15.96 10.61
CA ILE A 101 0.62 15.22 9.61
C ILE A 101 2.12 15.30 9.96
N PRO A 102 2.81 14.17 10.16
CA PRO A 102 4.24 14.16 10.47
C PRO A 102 5.09 14.80 9.36
N ALA A 103 6.12 15.54 9.73
CA ALA A 103 6.96 16.30 8.80
C ALA A 103 7.76 15.42 7.80
N ASN A 104 7.93 14.13 8.10
CA ASN A 104 8.59 13.17 7.22
C ASN A 104 7.67 12.51 6.20
N ILE A 105 6.39 12.84 6.20
CA ILE A 105 5.40 12.40 5.21
C ILE A 105 5.32 13.44 4.10
N ASN A 106 5.57 13.03 2.87
CA ASN A 106 5.51 13.88 1.68
C ASN A 106 4.35 13.52 0.75
N SER A 107 3.71 12.39 0.97
CA SER A 107 2.56 11.93 0.19
C SER A 107 1.53 11.29 1.09
N ILE A 108 0.25 11.55 0.84
CA ILE A 108 -0.87 10.95 1.57
C ILE A 108 -1.81 10.28 0.57
N ILE A 109 -2.24 9.07 0.90
CA ILE A 109 -3.27 8.33 0.18
C ILE A 109 -4.57 8.44 0.98
N ILE A 110 -5.64 8.82 0.30
CA ILE A 110 -7.03 8.83 0.76
C ILE A 110 -7.78 7.81 -0.08
N ASN A 111 -8.21 6.71 0.52
CA ASN A 111 -8.74 5.57 -0.24
C ASN A 111 -10.20 5.27 0.12
N GLY A 112 -11.12 5.91 -0.57
CA GLY A 112 -12.54 5.65 -0.50
C GLY A 112 -13.19 6.02 0.84
N PRO A 113 -13.00 7.23 1.38
CA PRO A 113 -13.66 7.64 2.62
C PRO A 113 -15.18 7.62 2.44
N LYS A 114 -15.89 7.04 3.41
CA LYS A 114 -17.35 6.87 3.37
C LYS A 114 -18.09 7.85 4.29
N THR A 115 -17.38 8.48 5.22
CA THR A 115 -17.93 9.50 6.13
C THR A 115 -17.25 10.84 5.90
N GLU A 116 -17.89 11.91 6.34
CA GLU A 116 -17.44 13.29 6.09
C GLU A 116 -16.19 13.62 6.94
N LEU A 117 -15.17 14.18 6.28
CA LEU A 117 -14.03 14.80 6.91
C LEU A 117 -14.46 16.15 7.52
N THR A 118 -13.99 16.43 8.72
CA THR A 118 -14.23 17.70 9.40
C THR A 118 -13.51 18.86 8.70
N GLU A 119 -13.95 20.08 8.94
CA GLU A 119 -13.30 21.29 8.44
C GLU A 119 -11.83 21.39 8.90
N ALA A 120 -11.53 20.94 10.12
CA ALA A 120 -10.17 20.93 10.65
C ALA A 120 -9.26 19.94 9.90
N GLU A 121 -9.77 18.77 9.56
CA GLU A 121 -9.04 17.75 8.79
C GLU A 121 -8.82 18.21 7.35
N LEU A 122 -9.86 18.76 6.71
CA LEU A 122 -9.74 19.36 5.38
C LEU A 122 -8.71 20.48 5.36
N TYR A 123 -8.69 21.32 6.39
CA TYR A 123 -7.67 22.37 6.55
C TYR A 123 -6.25 21.79 6.69
N LYS A 124 -6.07 20.70 7.47
CA LYS A 124 -4.76 20.05 7.60
C LYS A 124 -4.29 19.49 6.24
N LEU A 125 -5.19 18.90 5.46
CA LEU A 125 -4.88 18.41 4.11
C LEU A 125 -4.54 19.55 3.16
N ASP A 126 -5.29 20.65 3.18
CA ASP A 126 -5.01 21.86 2.39
C ASP A 126 -3.62 22.41 2.71
N GLN A 127 -3.32 22.61 4.00
CA GLN A 127 -2.01 23.08 4.43
C GLN A 127 -0.87 22.14 4.05
N PHE A 128 -1.13 20.84 4.03
CA PHE A 128 -0.16 19.85 3.57
C PHE A 128 0.16 20.02 2.07
N VAL A 129 -0.86 20.19 1.23
CA VAL A 129 -0.69 20.46 -0.21
C VAL A 129 0.01 21.80 -0.43
N MET A 130 -0.39 22.85 0.28
CA MET A 130 0.24 24.19 0.19
C MET A 130 1.72 24.20 0.56
N LYS A 131 2.17 23.25 1.39
CA LYS A 131 3.60 23.05 1.73
C LYS A 131 4.34 22.16 0.74
N GLY A 132 3.70 21.75 -0.36
CA GLY A 132 4.29 20.91 -1.41
C GLY A 132 4.07 19.39 -1.20
N GLY A 133 3.17 19.00 -0.33
CA GLY A 133 2.75 17.61 -0.16
C GLY A 133 1.89 17.13 -1.33
N ASN A 134 1.86 15.82 -1.54
CA ASN A 134 1.08 15.18 -2.61
C ASN A 134 -0.11 14.43 -2.01
N LEU A 135 -1.30 14.63 -2.58
CA LEU A 135 -2.49 13.83 -2.28
C LEU A 135 -2.79 12.89 -3.44
N ILE A 136 -3.00 11.62 -3.11
CA ILE A 136 -3.49 10.58 -4.02
C ILE A 136 -4.87 10.20 -3.50
N ILE A 137 -5.91 10.53 -4.26
CA ILE A 137 -7.29 10.40 -3.80
C ILE A 137 -8.03 9.41 -4.68
N PHE A 138 -8.53 8.34 -4.06
CA PHE A 138 -9.51 7.45 -4.65
C PHE A 138 -10.84 7.72 -3.94
N THR A 139 -11.88 8.00 -4.69
CA THR A 139 -13.21 8.28 -4.14
C THR A 139 -14.31 7.65 -4.96
N ASP A 140 -15.31 7.15 -4.27
CA ASP A 140 -16.53 6.63 -4.87
C ASP A 140 -17.66 7.64 -4.68
N PRO A 141 -18.47 7.90 -5.70
CA PRO A 141 -19.62 8.80 -5.58
C PRO A 141 -20.78 8.17 -4.82
N PHE A 142 -20.86 6.85 -4.76
CA PHE A 142 -21.97 6.12 -4.16
C PHE A 142 -21.49 4.96 -3.30
N ASN A 143 -22.18 4.72 -2.18
CA ASN A 143 -22.13 3.47 -1.49
C ASN A 143 -23.16 2.51 -2.11
N VAL A 144 -22.75 1.28 -2.39
CA VAL A 144 -23.59 0.27 -3.02
C VAL A 144 -23.90 -0.81 -1.99
N VAL A 145 -25.19 -0.98 -1.68
CA VAL A 145 -25.66 -2.03 -0.79
C VAL A 145 -26.53 -2.98 -1.58
N GLN A 146 -26.19 -4.27 -1.55
CA GLN A 146 -26.97 -5.35 -2.12
C GLN A 146 -27.21 -6.41 -1.04
N GLU A 147 -28.44 -6.56 -0.60
CA GLU A 147 -28.78 -7.46 0.51
C GLU A 147 -28.56 -8.94 0.16
N ASN A 148 -28.81 -9.31 -1.09
CA ASN A 148 -28.59 -10.67 -1.60
C ASN A 148 -28.40 -10.65 -3.11
N TYR A 149 -27.99 -11.80 -3.67
CA TYR A 149 -27.68 -11.93 -5.10
C TYR A 149 -28.87 -11.58 -6.03
N TYR A 150 -30.10 -11.72 -5.56
CA TYR A 150 -31.31 -11.48 -6.36
C TYR A 150 -31.93 -10.11 -6.12
N SER A 151 -31.47 -9.36 -5.11
CA SER A 151 -31.94 -8.01 -4.85
C SER A 151 -31.25 -7.01 -5.79
N GLN A 152 -31.96 -5.95 -6.15
CA GLN A 152 -31.34 -4.85 -6.87
C GLN A 152 -30.40 -4.08 -5.93
N PRO A 153 -29.24 -3.65 -6.42
CA PRO A 153 -28.34 -2.83 -5.63
C PRO A 153 -28.95 -1.45 -5.36
N VAL A 154 -28.84 -0.99 -4.12
CA VAL A 154 -29.24 0.35 -3.71
C VAL A 154 -28.00 1.24 -3.67
N TYR A 155 -28.06 2.36 -4.38
CA TYR A 155 -27.00 3.35 -4.47
C TYR A 155 -27.32 4.52 -3.55
N THR A 156 -26.46 4.78 -2.57
CA THR A 156 -26.59 5.92 -1.67
C THR A 156 -25.43 6.88 -1.90
N PRO A 157 -25.67 8.16 -2.21
CA PRO A 157 -24.59 9.14 -2.41
C PRO A 157 -23.69 9.24 -1.17
N ILE A 158 -22.38 9.31 -1.40
CA ILE A 158 -21.39 9.52 -0.36
C ILE A 158 -21.07 11.02 -0.30
N ASN A 159 -21.25 11.62 0.87
CA ASN A 159 -20.76 12.95 1.17
C ASN A 159 -19.57 12.83 2.13
N ASN A 160 -18.37 12.83 1.60
CA ASN A 160 -17.13 12.75 2.38
C ASN A 160 -16.44 14.11 2.59
N GLY A 161 -17.02 15.20 2.08
CA GLY A 161 -16.48 16.55 2.24
C GLY A 161 -15.31 16.90 1.31
N LEU A 162 -14.74 15.93 0.58
CA LEU A 162 -13.57 16.17 -0.31
C LEU A 162 -13.89 17.19 -1.41
N ASN A 163 -15.14 17.30 -1.86
CA ASN A 163 -15.55 18.29 -2.84
C ASN A 163 -15.23 19.73 -2.42
N LYS A 164 -15.20 20.02 -1.13
CA LYS A 164 -14.88 21.36 -0.60
C LYS A 164 -13.42 21.72 -0.91
N ILE A 165 -12.48 20.82 -0.59
CA ILE A 165 -11.06 21.07 -0.85
C ILE A 165 -10.75 20.96 -2.34
N LEU A 166 -11.26 19.96 -3.05
CA LEU A 166 -11.01 19.75 -4.48
C LEU A 166 -11.56 20.89 -5.32
N GLY A 167 -12.71 21.46 -4.94
CA GLY A 167 -13.29 22.63 -5.59
C GLY A 167 -12.38 23.85 -5.55
N THR A 168 -11.60 24.07 -4.46
CA THR A 168 -10.64 25.18 -4.38
C THR A 168 -9.48 25.02 -5.37
N TYR A 169 -9.16 23.78 -5.77
CA TYR A 169 -8.16 23.45 -6.78
C TYR A 169 -8.76 23.32 -8.20
N GLY A 170 -10.06 23.66 -8.38
CA GLY A 170 -10.75 23.62 -9.66
C GLY A 170 -11.17 22.21 -10.12
N ILE A 171 -11.18 21.23 -9.21
CA ILE A 171 -11.62 19.87 -9.48
C ILE A 171 -13.06 19.70 -8.98
N ASN A 172 -13.97 19.34 -9.87
CA ASN A 172 -15.37 19.04 -9.54
C ASN A 172 -15.59 17.53 -9.72
N LEU A 173 -16.10 16.90 -8.69
CA LEU A 173 -16.47 15.47 -8.67
C LEU A 173 -17.96 15.31 -8.97
#